data_91e299f887ad3a38986c42e1e04ee0a9
#
_entry.id   91e299f887ad3a38986c42e1e04ee0a9
#
_cell.length_a   1.000
_cell.length_b   1.000
_cell.length_c   1.000
_cell.angle_alpha   90.00
_cell.angle_beta   90.00
_cell.angle_gamma   90.00
#
_symmetry.space_group_name_H-M   'P 1'
#
loop_
_entity.id
_entity.type
_entity.pdbx_description
1 polymer ?
#
loop_
_entity_poly.entity_id
_entity_poly.type
_entity_poly.pdbx_seq_one_letter_code
_entity_poly.pdbx_strand_id
1 'polypeptide(L)'
;QYPIGRIYDVLYLCRRWDGNSDANLSIEKVNRNNAYKDSLRTLELSCRRALMTPEKETPGEHFLKHQLAHWALARTNHEALCHIQTRRLCIGENTVFVQFNPARAVSTCARLDKTSIASRPCFLCDTHKPVEQDCIPIILDETFQLRINPYPILPAHLTVSSERHQPQTLAGKTGRQLPGKLTDWLERHFASGYALFYNGAKCGASAPDHFHFQAARMQDIPLIMQWDRLMETATLTGQATLPGGGTCQEYRINGYLCPIEAFVSDSAPVSDTDLIDAYLHTLPSHPDEDEPRYNLFAWNDPKRGFTVAYLPRDKHRPSCYTAYGDEQRLVSPGALDMAGLIVTPRKEDFENLTAEEIKKIYDEVSL
;
A
#
# COMPACT_ATOMS: atom_id res chain seq x y z
N GLN A 1 8.20 -31.56 12.55
CA GLN A 1 9.28 -30.96 13.36
C GLN A 1 9.20 -29.45 13.18
N TYR A 2 8.80 -28.75 14.22
CA TYR A 2 8.55 -27.31 14.17
C TYR A 2 9.86 -26.54 14.34
N PRO A 3 10.07 -25.40 13.63
CA PRO A 3 11.29 -24.58 13.74
C PRO A 3 11.59 -24.07 15.14
N ILE A 4 10.57 -23.98 15.99
CA ILE A 4 10.65 -23.51 17.39
C ILE A 4 11.49 -24.46 18.28
N GLY A 5 11.51 -25.77 18.01
CA GLY A 5 12.37 -26.71 18.71
C GLY A 5 13.86 -26.39 18.56
N ARG A 6 14.27 -25.92 17.38
CA ARG A 6 15.67 -25.53 17.10
C ARG A 6 16.09 -24.27 17.86
N ILE A 7 15.22 -23.28 17.99
CA ILE A 7 15.52 -22.05 18.75
C ILE A 7 15.65 -22.38 20.25
N TYR A 8 14.85 -23.31 20.74
CA TYR A 8 14.90 -23.76 22.12
C TYR A 8 16.22 -24.50 22.45
N ASP A 9 16.65 -25.34 21.55
CA ASP A 9 17.91 -26.09 21.68
C ASP A 9 19.13 -25.15 21.64
N VAL A 10 19.11 -24.12 20.78
CA VAL A 10 20.19 -23.13 20.71
C VAL A 10 20.25 -22.25 21.98
N LEU A 11 19.09 -21.80 22.49
CA LEU A 11 19.02 -21.04 23.76
C LEU A 11 19.47 -21.88 24.98
N TYR A 12 19.22 -23.18 24.94
CA TYR A 12 19.64 -24.11 26.01
C TYR A 12 21.14 -24.39 25.94
N LEU A 13 21.75 -24.53 24.76
CA LEU A 13 23.19 -24.73 24.57
C LEU A 13 24.02 -23.52 25.00
N CYS A 14 23.54 -22.29 24.78
CA CYS A 14 24.22 -21.07 25.25
C CYS A 14 24.29 -20.93 26.77
N ARG A 15 23.55 -21.71 27.52
CA ARG A 15 23.51 -21.64 29.02
C ARG A 15 24.41 -22.63 29.71
N ARG A 16 24.98 -23.61 29.03
CA ARG A 16 25.91 -24.61 29.63
C ARG A 16 27.36 -24.29 29.33
N TRP A 17 27.76 -23.06 29.60
CA TRP A 17 29.13 -22.67 29.48
C TRP A 17 29.82 -22.83 30.84
N ASP A 18 30.92 -23.58 30.88
CA ASP A 18 31.72 -23.76 32.06
C ASP A 18 32.21 -22.42 32.61
N GLY A 19 31.77 -22.04 33.82
CA GLY A 19 32.05 -20.78 34.46
C GLY A 19 30.87 -19.86 34.73
N ASN A 20 29.66 -20.19 34.23
CA ASN A 20 28.45 -19.42 34.50
C ASN A 20 27.60 -20.10 35.58
N SER A 21 28.13 -20.18 36.80
CA SER A 21 27.32 -20.62 37.94
C SER A 21 26.53 -19.43 38.47
N ASP A 22 25.19 -19.55 38.52
CA ASP A 22 24.30 -18.55 39.13
C ASP A 22 24.65 -18.28 40.64
N ALA A 23 25.57 -19.08 41.22
CA ALA A 23 25.97 -18.99 42.61
C ALA A 23 26.70 -17.69 43.00
N ASN A 24 27.25 -16.96 42.03
CA ASN A 24 27.97 -15.69 42.25
C ASN A 24 27.23 -14.45 41.75
N LEU A 25 25.94 -14.55 41.41
CA LEU A 25 25.16 -13.41 40.95
C LEU A 25 24.49 -12.70 42.14
N SER A 26 24.49 -11.36 42.12
CA SER A 26 23.66 -10.60 43.06
C SER A 26 22.17 -10.93 42.88
N ILE A 27 21.38 -10.82 43.96
CA ILE A 27 19.93 -11.06 43.95
C ILE A 27 19.24 -10.22 42.87
N GLU A 28 19.68 -9.00 42.65
CA GLU A 28 19.13 -8.12 41.57
C GLU A 28 19.38 -8.70 40.18
N LYS A 29 20.56 -9.28 39.96
CA LYS A 29 20.92 -9.87 38.66
C LYS A 29 20.16 -11.16 38.41
N VAL A 30 19.91 -11.95 39.47
CA VAL A 30 19.07 -13.16 39.45
C VAL A 30 17.62 -12.77 39.12
N ASN A 31 17.08 -11.75 39.78
CA ASN A 31 15.71 -11.27 39.53
C ASN A 31 15.55 -10.72 38.11
N ARG A 32 16.54 -9.97 37.61
CA ARG A 32 16.52 -9.47 36.22
C ARG A 32 16.56 -10.62 35.21
N ASN A 33 17.37 -11.64 35.44
CA ASN A 33 17.43 -12.82 34.59
C ASN A 33 16.13 -13.63 34.63
N ASN A 34 15.48 -13.74 35.79
CA ASN A 34 14.20 -14.40 35.92
C ASN A 34 13.09 -13.63 35.22
N ALA A 35 13.01 -12.31 35.36
CA ALA A 35 12.06 -11.45 34.64
C ALA A 35 12.24 -11.57 33.11
N TYR A 36 13.48 -11.64 32.63
CA TYR A 36 13.79 -11.90 31.24
C TYR A 36 13.34 -13.29 30.76
N LYS A 37 13.57 -14.33 31.59
CA LYS A 37 13.09 -15.70 31.32
C LYS A 37 11.56 -15.75 31.24
N ASP A 38 10.89 -15.07 32.16
CA ASP A 38 9.42 -15.02 32.18
C ASP A 38 8.85 -14.26 30.98
N SER A 39 9.51 -13.17 30.54
CA SER A 39 9.10 -12.46 29.32
C SER A 39 9.27 -13.32 28.06
N LEU A 40 10.38 -14.08 27.97
CA LEU A 40 10.59 -15.03 26.85
C LEU A 40 9.56 -16.17 26.87
N ARG A 41 9.23 -16.68 28.07
CA ARG A 41 8.19 -17.71 28.22
C ARG A 41 6.80 -17.22 27.85
N THR A 42 6.47 -15.98 28.20
CA THR A 42 5.22 -15.33 27.82
C THR A 42 5.15 -15.14 26.32
N LEU A 43 6.25 -14.71 25.68
CA LEU A 43 6.35 -14.58 24.24
C LEU A 43 6.20 -15.94 23.55
N GLU A 44 6.87 -16.98 24.04
CA GLU A 44 6.75 -18.35 23.52
C GLU A 44 5.30 -18.87 23.63
N LEU A 45 4.64 -18.64 24.77
CA LEU A 45 3.24 -19.05 24.95
C LEU A 45 2.27 -18.30 24.04
N SER A 46 2.52 -17.02 23.78
CA SER A 46 1.73 -16.23 22.80
C SER A 46 1.97 -16.72 21.37
N CYS A 47 3.22 -17.00 21.00
CA CYS A 47 3.55 -17.60 19.71
C CYS A 47 2.93 -19.00 19.54
N ARG A 48 2.97 -19.84 20.59
CA ARG A 48 2.31 -21.17 20.57
C ARG A 48 0.78 -21.04 20.46
N ARG A 49 0.15 -20.09 21.16
CA ARG A 49 -1.28 -19.83 21.01
C ARG A 49 -1.63 -19.37 19.59
N ALA A 50 -0.87 -18.47 19.00
CA ALA A 50 -1.04 -18.03 17.62
C ALA A 50 -0.90 -19.20 16.61
N LEU A 51 -0.01 -20.16 16.90
CA LEU A 51 0.18 -21.36 16.06
C LEU A 51 -0.88 -22.46 16.31
N MET A 52 -1.50 -22.50 17.51
CA MET A 52 -2.49 -23.53 17.89
C MET A 52 -3.93 -23.13 17.63
N THR A 53 -4.22 -21.84 17.46
CA THR A 53 -5.48 -21.39 16.85
C THR A 53 -5.22 -21.29 15.35
N PRO A 54 -5.71 -22.21 14.52
CA PRO A 54 -5.76 -21.95 13.09
C PRO A 54 -6.64 -20.71 12.96
N GLU A 55 -6.04 -19.57 12.62
CA GLU A 55 -6.83 -18.43 12.15
C GLU A 55 -7.74 -19.00 11.08
N LYS A 56 -9.04 -18.89 11.33
CA LYS A 56 -10.02 -19.40 10.40
C LYS A 56 -9.82 -18.62 9.12
N GLU A 57 -9.27 -19.29 8.11
CA GLU A 57 -8.96 -18.67 6.83
C GLU A 57 -10.16 -17.85 6.34
N THR A 58 -9.93 -16.58 6.08
CA THR A 58 -10.99 -15.70 5.60
C THR A 58 -11.30 -15.98 4.13
N PRO A 59 -12.49 -15.62 3.65
CA PRO A 59 -12.85 -15.78 2.24
C PRO A 59 -11.84 -15.16 1.27
N GLY A 60 -11.29 -14.00 1.62
CA GLY A 60 -10.30 -13.31 0.80
C GLY A 60 -8.96 -14.04 0.75
N GLU A 61 -8.50 -14.57 1.88
CA GLU A 61 -7.26 -15.37 1.92
C GLU A 61 -7.41 -16.69 1.17
N HIS A 62 -8.56 -17.33 1.30
CA HIS A 62 -8.88 -18.52 0.53
C HIS A 62 -8.85 -18.23 -0.98
N PHE A 63 -9.46 -17.12 -1.41
CA PHE A 63 -9.43 -16.68 -2.81
C PHE A 63 -8.00 -16.46 -3.32
N LEU A 64 -7.14 -15.78 -2.55
CA LEU A 64 -5.73 -15.57 -2.92
C LEU A 64 -5.00 -16.89 -3.12
N LYS A 65 -5.12 -17.82 -2.18
CA LYS A 65 -4.50 -19.15 -2.27
C LYS A 65 -5.01 -19.94 -3.48
N HIS A 66 -6.32 -19.92 -3.69
CA HIS A 66 -6.95 -20.56 -4.82
C HIS A 66 -6.41 -20.03 -6.15
N GLN A 67 -6.39 -18.70 -6.32
CA GLN A 67 -5.89 -18.08 -7.55
C GLN A 67 -4.42 -18.39 -7.79
N LEU A 68 -3.56 -18.33 -6.77
CA LEU A 68 -2.14 -18.68 -6.91
C LEU A 68 -1.92 -20.18 -7.19
N ALA A 69 -2.82 -21.06 -6.75
CA ALA A 69 -2.74 -22.47 -7.07
C ALA A 69 -3.10 -22.78 -8.53
N HIS A 70 -4.10 -22.07 -9.09
CA HIS A 70 -4.69 -22.42 -10.39
C HIS A 70 -4.18 -21.54 -11.55
N TRP A 71 -3.65 -20.36 -11.28
CA TRP A 71 -3.14 -19.44 -12.29
C TRP A 71 -1.62 -19.37 -12.30
N ALA A 72 -0.98 -20.10 -13.21
CA ALA A 72 0.47 -20.22 -13.27
C ALA A 72 1.22 -18.89 -13.42
N LEU A 73 0.72 -17.97 -14.28
CA LEU A 73 1.32 -16.65 -14.45
C LEU A 73 1.35 -15.86 -13.13
N ALA A 74 0.20 -15.80 -12.45
CA ALA A 74 0.10 -15.09 -11.17
C ALA A 74 1.01 -15.72 -10.12
N ARG A 75 1.01 -17.04 -10.00
CA ARG A 75 1.88 -17.78 -9.07
C ARG A 75 3.35 -17.45 -9.32
N THR A 76 3.84 -17.59 -10.55
CA THR A 76 5.25 -17.33 -10.89
C THR A 76 5.66 -15.91 -10.53
N ASN A 77 4.81 -14.92 -10.85
CA ASN A 77 5.11 -13.52 -10.56
C ASN A 77 5.04 -13.20 -9.06
N HIS A 78 4.13 -13.82 -8.31
CA HIS A 78 4.07 -13.68 -6.85
C HIS A 78 5.24 -14.38 -6.15
N GLU A 79 5.65 -15.55 -6.61
CA GLU A 79 6.85 -16.24 -6.12
C GLU A 79 8.12 -15.43 -6.38
N ALA A 80 8.20 -14.76 -7.54
CA ALA A 80 9.33 -13.89 -7.87
C ALA A 80 9.51 -12.72 -6.88
N LEU A 81 8.43 -12.26 -6.24
CA LEU A 81 8.54 -11.23 -5.18
C LEU A 81 9.39 -11.68 -3.98
N CYS A 82 9.42 -12.99 -3.67
CA CYS A 82 10.24 -13.52 -2.58
C CYS A 82 11.74 -13.33 -2.82
N HIS A 83 12.15 -13.14 -4.08
CA HIS A 83 13.54 -12.97 -4.51
C HIS A 83 13.83 -11.57 -5.07
N ILE A 84 12.86 -10.66 -4.96
CA ILE A 84 13.00 -9.32 -5.49
C ILE A 84 14.05 -8.52 -4.70
N GLN A 85 14.90 -7.80 -5.42
CA GLN A 85 15.90 -6.96 -4.78
C GLN A 85 15.28 -5.65 -4.35
N THR A 86 15.55 -5.25 -3.10
CA THR A 86 15.07 -4.00 -2.54
C THR A 86 16.22 -3.29 -1.82
N ARG A 87 16.37 -1.99 -2.08
CA ARG A 87 17.30 -1.11 -1.37
C ARG A 87 16.50 -0.15 -0.50
N ARG A 88 16.98 0.03 0.73
CA ARG A 88 16.44 1.05 1.65
C ARG A 88 17.28 2.32 1.56
N LEU A 89 16.63 3.46 1.41
CA LEU A 89 17.23 4.78 1.43
C LEU A 89 16.53 5.65 2.47
N CYS A 90 17.25 6.64 3.02
CA CYS A 90 16.68 7.64 3.91
C CYS A 90 16.74 9.01 3.24
N ILE A 91 15.63 9.74 3.24
CA ILE A 91 15.52 11.11 2.75
C ILE A 91 14.98 11.95 3.90
N GLY A 92 15.86 12.69 4.58
CA GLY A 92 15.52 13.24 5.88
C GLY A 92 15.15 12.14 6.86
N GLU A 93 14.01 12.26 7.51
CA GLU A 93 13.47 11.26 8.43
C GLU A 93 12.64 10.16 7.73
N ASN A 94 12.44 10.28 6.41
CA ASN A 94 11.60 9.35 5.67
C ASN A 94 12.41 8.16 5.15
N THR A 95 11.85 6.97 5.31
CA THR A 95 12.36 5.74 4.72
C THR A 95 11.67 5.49 3.38
N VAL A 96 12.48 5.29 2.34
CA VAL A 96 12.04 4.94 0.99
C VAL A 96 12.70 3.63 0.59
N PHE A 97 11.97 2.82 -0.14
CA PHE A 97 12.49 1.58 -0.71
C PHE A 97 12.53 1.70 -2.23
N VAL A 98 13.62 1.28 -2.83
CA VAL A 98 13.75 1.11 -4.27
C VAL A 98 13.69 -0.37 -4.57
N GLN A 99 12.76 -0.79 -5.42
CA GLN A 99 12.52 -2.18 -5.77
C GLN A 99 12.90 -2.43 -7.24
N PHE A 100 13.74 -3.44 -7.49
CA PHE A 100 14.02 -3.92 -8.84
C PHE A 100 12.96 -4.93 -9.26
N ASN A 101 12.04 -4.53 -10.11
CA ASN A 101 10.93 -5.38 -10.57
C ASN A 101 10.79 -5.36 -12.10
N PRO A 102 11.52 -6.24 -12.82
CA PRO A 102 11.49 -6.29 -14.28
C PRO A 102 10.10 -6.58 -14.86
N ALA A 103 9.25 -7.31 -14.13
CA ALA A 103 7.89 -7.62 -14.57
C ALA A 103 7.03 -6.37 -14.75
N ARG A 104 7.40 -5.24 -14.10
CA ARG A 104 6.71 -3.96 -14.20
C ARG A 104 7.07 -3.14 -15.45
N ALA A 105 8.03 -3.57 -16.27
CA ALA A 105 8.43 -2.84 -17.48
C ALA A 105 7.23 -2.53 -18.39
N VAL A 106 6.32 -3.47 -18.57
CA VAL A 106 5.12 -3.30 -19.41
C VAL A 106 4.25 -2.14 -18.92
N SER A 107 4.02 -2.03 -17.61
CA SER A 107 3.18 -0.96 -17.07
C SER A 107 3.93 0.38 -16.94
N THR A 108 5.21 0.35 -16.58
CA THR A 108 6.05 1.56 -16.50
C THR A 108 6.22 2.22 -17.87
N CYS A 109 6.38 1.42 -18.93
CA CYS A 109 6.56 1.89 -20.31
C CYS A 109 5.24 2.02 -21.08
N ALA A 110 4.08 1.85 -20.44
CA ALA A 110 2.79 1.92 -21.10
C ALA A 110 2.59 3.26 -21.82
N ARG A 111 2.09 3.19 -23.06
CA ARG A 111 1.66 4.36 -23.81
C ARG A 111 0.25 4.73 -23.36
N LEU A 112 0.10 5.96 -22.89
CA LEU A 112 -1.16 6.47 -22.33
C LEU A 112 -1.78 7.59 -23.19
N ASP A 113 -1.33 7.72 -24.44
CA ASP A 113 -1.99 8.61 -25.41
C ASP A 113 -3.35 8.03 -25.83
N LYS A 114 -4.29 8.92 -26.17
CA LYS A 114 -5.69 8.57 -26.53
C LYS A 114 -5.77 7.51 -27.62
N THR A 115 -4.87 7.56 -28.61
CA THR A 115 -4.86 6.62 -29.75
C THR A 115 -4.42 5.22 -29.30
N SER A 116 -3.34 5.13 -28.50
CA SER A 116 -2.85 3.87 -27.98
C SER A 116 -3.85 3.19 -27.04
N ILE A 117 -4.54 3.97 -26.20
CA ILE A 117 -5.60 3.47 -25.32
C ILE A 117 -6.78 2.93 -26.14
N ALA A 118 -7.27 3.69 -27.11
CA ALA A 118 -8.41 3.29 -27.93
C ALA A 118 -8.16 2.05 -28.82
N SER A 119 -6.90 1.78 -29.16
CA SER A 119 -6.52 0.66 -30.03
C SER A 119 -6.26 -0.66 -29.31
N ARG A 120 -6.18 -0.66 -27.98
CA ARG A 120 -5.90 -1.87 -27.19
C ARG A 120 -7.17 -2.44 -26.54
N PRO A 121 -7.29 -3.77 -26.41
CA PRO A 121 -8.29 -4.36 -25.54
C PRO A 121 -8.07 -3.91 -24.08
N CYS A 122 -9.15 -3.53 -23.40
CA CYS A 122 -9.06 -3.21 -21.98
C CYS A 122 -8.88 -4.50 -21.16
N PHE A 123 -7.72 -4.67 -20.51
CA PHE A 123 -7.40 -5.85 -19.73
C PHE A 123 -8.15 -5.95 -18.38
N LEU A 124 -8.89 -4.91 -17.99
CA LEU A 124 -9.75 -4.92 -16.80
C LEU A 124 -11.19 -5.32 -17.12
N CYS A 125 -11.59 -5.31 -18.39
CA CYS A 125 -12.92 -5.82 -18.79
C CYS A 125 -12.98 -7.33 -18.73
N ASP A 126 -14.09 -7.88 -18.25
CA ASP A 126 -14.33 -9.33 -18.16
C ASP A 126 -14.21 -10.05 -19.49
N THR A 127 -14.54 -9.37 -20.60
CA THR A 127 -14.42 -9.91 -21.95
C THR A 127 -12.99 -10.19 -22.40
N HIS A 128 -12.00 -9.59 -21.75
CA HIS A 128 -10.58 -9.71 -22.11
C HIS A 128 -9.70 -10.30 -20.99
N LYS A 129 -10.29 -10.66 -19.84
CA LYS A 129 -9.53 -11.27 -18.77
C LYS A 129 -9.06 -12.67 -19.15
N PRO A 130 -7.91 -13.14 -18.66
CA PRO A 130 -7.50 -14.54 -18.77
C PRO A 130 -8.56 -15.47 -18.18
N VAL A 131 -8.71 -16.66 -18.78
CA VAL A 131 -9.71 -17.65 -18.33
C VAL A 131 -9.40 -18.17 -16.91
N GLU A 132 -8.13 -18.15 -16.52
CA GLU A 132 -7.66 -18.57 -15.20
C GLU A 132 -7.86 -17.52 -14.11
N GLN A 133 -8.16 -16.27 -14.49
CA GLN A 133 -8.38 -15.19 -13.53
C GLN A 133 -9.80 -15.21 -12.99
N ASP A 134 -9.97 -15.68 -11.78
CA ASP A 134 -11.23 -15.56 -11.04
C ASP A 134 -11.38 -14.17 -10.45
N CYS A 135 -12.59 -13.86 -10.01
CA CYS A 135 -12.93 -12.63 -9.31
C CYS A 135 -13.94 -12.87 -8.19
N ILE A 136 -13.91 -11.99 -7.18
CA ILE A 136 -14.97 -11.89 -6.19
C ILE A 136 -15.80 -10.65 -6.51
N PRO A 137 -17.11 -10.77 -6.72
CA PRO A 137 -17.97 -9.62 -6.93
C PRO A 137 -18.14 -8.84 -5.61
N ILE A 138 -17.99 -7.51 -5.68
CA ILE A 138 -18.27 -6.56 -4.60
C ILE A 138 -19.51 -5.79 -5.00
N ILE A 139 -20.64 -6.09 -4.37
CA ILE A 139 -21.93 -5.47 -4.69
C ILE A 139 -22.11 -4.27 -3.74
N LEU A 140 -22.06 -3.09 -4.28
CA LEU A 140 -22.35 -1.81 -3.63
C LEU A 140 -23.51 -1.13 -4.41
N ASP A 141 -23.46 0.20 -4.57
CA ASP A 141 -24.35 0.91 -5.48
C ASP A 141 -24.07 0.54 -6.96
N GLU A 142 -22.83 0.16 -7.23
CA GLU A 142 -22.34 -0.46 -8.44
C GLU A 142 -21.62 -1.76 -8.10
N THR A 143 -21.43 -2.64 -9.09
CA THR A 143 -20.68 -3.88 -8.93
C THR A 143 -19.21 -3.64 -9.28
N PHE A 144 -18.34 -4.09 -8.39
CA PHE A 144 -16.90 -4.15 -8.59
C PHE A 144 -16.42 -5.59 -8.60
N GLN A 145 -15.26 -5.82 -9.18
CA GLN A 145 -14.61 -7.12 -9.28
C GLN A 145 -13.26 -7.08 -8.54
N LEU A 146 -13.16 -7.82 -7.44
CA LEU A 146 -11.87 -8.04 -6.79
C LEU A 146 -11.11 -9.14 -7.51
N ARG A 147 -9.87 -8.86 -7.88
CA ARG A 147 -8.98 -9.78 -8.58
C ARG A 147 -7.59 -9.76 -7.97
N ILE A 148 -6.82 -10.85 -8.11
CA ILE A 148 -5.40 -10.80 -7.85
C ILE A 148 -4.69 -9.98 -8.94
N ASN A 149 -3.71 -9.18 -8.56
CA ASN A 149 -2.87 -8.51 -9.55
C ASN A 149 -1.82 -9.50 -10.08
N PRO A 150 -1.82 -9.83 -11.39
CA PRO A 150 -0.90 -10.83 -11.93
C PRO A 150 0.55 -10.35 -12.05
N TYR A 151 0.78 -9.03 -11.93
CA TYR A 151 2.10 -8.40 -11.92
C TYR A 151 2.29 -7.61 -10.63
N PRO A 152 2.42 -8.29 -9.49
CA PRO A 152 2.38 -7.65 -8.19
C PRO A 152 3.63 -6.79 -7.94
N ILE A 153 3.45 -5.73 -7.13
CA ILE A 153 4.53 -4.93 -6.54
C ILE A 153 4.75 -5.36 -5.10
N LEU A 154 3.66 -5.73 -4.42
CA LEU A 154 3.61 -6.13 -3.03
C LEU A 154 3.01 -7.54 -2.89
N PRO A 155 3.32 -8.28 -1.82
CA PRO A 155 2.60 -9.51 -1.50
C PRO A 155 1.11 -9.25 -1.37
N ALA A 156 0.30 -10.21 -1.81
CA ALA A 156 -1.16 -10.11 -1.77
C ALA A 156 -1.72 -8.84 -2.44
N HIS A 157 -1.12 -8.40 -3.54
CA HIS A 157 -1.53 -7.25 -4.32
C HIS A 157 -2.82 -7.55 -5.08
N LEU A 158 -3.85 -6.76 -4.83
CA LEU A 158 -5.19 -6.90 -5.39
C LEU A 158 -5.53 -5.73 -6.33
N THR A 159 -6.46 -5.98 -7.23
CA THR A 159 -7.09 -4.97 -8.08
C THR A 159 -8.61 -5.04 -7.86
N VAL A 160 -9.24 -3.90 -7.64
CA VAL A 160 -10.68 -3.74 -7.52
C VAL A 160 -11.16 -2.87 -8.66
N SER A 161 -11.70 -3.47 -9.71
CA SER A 161 -12.16 -2.74 -10.91
C SER A 161 -13.67 -2.68 -10.97
N SER A 162 -14.22 -1.60 -11.54
CA SER A 162 -15.65 -1.57 -11.86
C SER A 162 -16.00 -2.69 -12.87
N GLU A 163 -17.19 -3.26 -12.75
CA GLU A 163 -17.70 -4.22 -13.72
C GLU A 163 -17.91 -3.53 -15.09
N ARG A 164 -18.37 -2.29 -15.06
CA ARG A 164 -18.57 -1.48 -16.25
C ARG A 164 -17.27 -0.82 -16.70
N HIS A 165 -17.04 -0.78 -18.00
CA HIS A 165 -15.97 0.02 -18.57
C HIS A 165 -16.33 1.51 -18.46
N GLN A 166 -15.64 2.23 -17.58
CA GLN A 166 -15.86 3.65 -17.31
C GLN A 166 -14.54 4.34 -16.97
N PRO A 167 -14.42 5.65 -17.23
CA PRO A 167 -13.18 6.38 -17.01
C PRO A 167 -12.66 6.31 -15.56
N GLN A 168 -11.34 6.43 -15.41
CA GLN A 168 -10.66 6.46 -14.12
C GLN A 168 -10.88 7.82 -13.44
N THR A 169 -11.97 7.94 -12.67
CA THR A 169 -12.32 9.17 -11.94
C THR A 169 -13.16 8.88 -10.70
N LEU A 170 -12.89 9.60 -9.62
CA LEU A 170 -13.68 9.65 -8.39
C LEU A 170 -14.56 10.89 -8.31
N ALA A 171 -14.72 11.62 -9.42
CA ALA A 171 -15.55 12.81 -9.46
C ALA A 171 -17.00 12.49 -9.04
N GLY A 172 -17.60 13.41 -8.27
CA GLY A 172 -18.95 13.29 -7.75
C GLY A 172 -19.07 12.56 -6.40
N LYS A 173 -20.22 12.73 -5.75
CA LYS A 173 -20.48 12.22 -4.39
C LYS A 173 -20.32 10.70 -4.28
N THR A 174 -20.88 9.95 -5.22
CA THR A 174 -20.82 8.47 -5.20
C THR A 174 -19.37 7.99 -5.27
N GLY A 175 -18.54 8.58 -6.16
CA GLY A 175 -17.13 8.22 -6.27
C GLY A 175 -16.36 8.44 -4.98
N ARG A 176 -16.64 9.52 -4.24
CA ARG A 176 -15.98 9.85 -2.96
C ARG A 176 -16.34 8.93 -1.81
N GLN A 177 -17.48 8.27 -1.86
CA GLN A 177 -17.88 7.28 -0.86
C GLN A 177 -17.22 5.91 -1.06
N LEU A 178 -16.73 5.63 -2.27
CA LEU A 178 -16.20 4.33 -2.64
C LEU A 178 -14.98 3.91 -1.80
N PRO A 179 -13.99 4.77 -1.51
CA PRO A 179 -12.86 4.37 -0.69
C PRO A 179 -13.28 3.78 0.65
N GLY A 180 -14.22 4.43 1.35
CA GLY A 180 -14.74 3.93 2.62
C GLY A 180 -15.49 2.62 2.48
N LYS A 181 -16.44 2.53 1.55
CA LYS A 181 -17.23 1.31 1.31
C LYS A 181 -16.35 0.11 0.94
N LEU A 182 -15.33 0.33 0.11
CA LEU A 182 -14.40 -0.72 -0.32
C LEU A 182 -13.42 -1.13 0.79
N THR A 183 -12.94 -0.19 1.60
CA THR A 183 -12.09 -0.48 2.77
C THR A 183 -12.84 -1.32 3.78
N ASP A 184 -14.09 -0.99 4.11
CA ASP A 184 -14.96 -1.78 4.98
C ASP A 184 -15.20 -3.18 4.42
N TRP A 185 -15.36 -3.28 3.10
CA TRP A 185 -15.54 -4.59 2.47
C TRP A 185 -14.28 -5.44 2.62
N LEU A 186 -13.09 -4.86 2.36
CA LEU A 186 -11.82 -5.55 2.51
C LEU A 186 -11.60 -6.03 3.94
N GLU A 187 -11.86 -5.19 4.94
CA GLU A 187 -11.70 -5.54 6.35
C GLU A 187 -12.58 -6.72 6.79
N ARG A 188 -13.79 -6.82 6.26
CA ARG A 188 -14.68 -7.94 6.55
C ARG A 188 -14.29 -9.25 5.87
N HIS A 189 -13.48 -9.19 4.80
CA HIS A 189 -13.15 -10.37 3.99
C HIS A 189 -11.70 -10.84 4.13
N PHE A 190 -10.82 -10.03 4.75
CA PHE A 190 -9.42 -10.35 4.97
C PHE A 190 -9.06 -10.18 6.44
N ALA A 191 -8.30 -11.12 7.02
CA ALA A 191 -7.85 -11.04 8.42
C ALA A 191 -6.77 -9.97 8.62
N SER A 192 -5.91 -9.76 7.63
CA SER A 192 -4.86 -8.73 7.68
C SER A 192 -5.41 -7.40 7.22
N GLY A 193 -5.08 -6.31 7.93
CA GLY A 193 -5.45 -4.97 7.51
C GLY A 193 -4.94 -4.64 6.11
N TYR A 194 -5.85 -4.25 5.24
CA TYR A 194 -5.55 -3.81 3.87
C TYR A 194 -5.71 -2.30 3.76
N ALA A 195 -4.88 -1.68 2.94
CA ALA A 195 -5.10 -0.35 2.44
C ALA A 195 -5.53 -0.41 0.98
N LEU A 196 -6.54 0.36 0.66
CA LEU A 196 -6.96 0.66 -0.69
C LEU A 196 -6.11 1.81 -1.22
N PHE A 197 -5.73 1.80 -2.51
CA PHE A 197 -5.06 2.93 -3.11
C PHE A 197 -5.53 3.17 -4.55
N TYR A 198 -5.45 4.43 -4.96
CA TYR A 198 -5.98 4.92 -6.22
C TYR A 198 -4.90 5.70 -6.97
N ASN A 199 -4.83 5.45 -8.27
CA ASN A 199 -4.06 6.26 -9.20
C ASN A 199 -5.05 7.07 -10.05
N GLY A 200 -5.04 8.38 -9.90
CA GLY A 200 -5.77 9.24 -10.84
C GLY A 200 -5.32 8.99 -12.28
N ALA A 201 -6.17 9.28 -13.26
CA ALA A 201 -5.94 8.97 -14.68
C ALA A 201 -4.59 9.48 -15.21
N LYS A 202 -4.11 10.61 -14.68
CA LYS A 202 -2.80 11.22 -15.01
C LYS A 202 -1.77 11.11 -13.88
N CYS A 203 -1.98 10.19 -12.94
CA CYS A 203 -1.17 10.03 -11.72
C CYS A 203 -0.69 8.59 -11.53
N GLY A 204 -0.27 7.91 -12.61
CA GLY A 204 0.27 6.56 -12.57
C GLY A 204 -0.73 5.44 -12.91
N ALA A 205 -1.97 5.75 -13.28
CA ALA A 205 -2.90 4.74 -13.77
C ALA A 205 -2.41 4.12 -15.08
N SER A 206 -2.29 2.80 -15.14
CA SER A 206 -1.96 2.06 -16.37
C SER A 206 -3.17 1.77 -17.26
N ALA A 207 -4.38 1.87 -16.69
CA ALA A 207 -5.66 1.78 -17.39
C ALA A 207 -6.54 3.01 -17.04
N PRO A 208 -6.22 4.21 -17.57
CA PRO A 208 -6.99 5.42 -17.29
C PRO A 208 -8.38 5.41 -17.93
N ASP A 209 -8.66 4.44 -18.77
CA ASP A 209 -9.92 4.17 -19.45
C ASP A 209 -10.86 3.23 -18.69
N HIS A 210 -10.39 2.63 -17.59
CA HIS A 210 -11.21 1.71 -16.80
C HIS A 210 -11.04 1.94 -15.30
N PHE A 211 -12.12 2.32 -14.65
CA PHE A 211 -12.12 2.68 -13.22
C PHE A 211 -11.71 1.51 -12.33
N HIS A 212 -10.68 1.74 -11.52
CA HIS A 212 -10.17 0.73 -10.60
C HIS A 212 -9.42 1.33 -9.42
N PHE A 213 -9.43 0.58 -8.34
CA PHE A 213 -8.52 0.71 -7.22
C PHE A 213 -7.55 -0.47 -7.19
N GLN A 214 -6.55 -0.35 -6.35
CA GLN A 214 -5.70 -1.44 -5.96
C GLN A 214 -5.69 -1.56 -4.44
N ALA A 215 -5.32 -2.72 -3.91
CA ALA A 215 -5.19 -2.92 -2.47
C ALA A 215 -3.99 -3.80 -2.14
N ALA A 216 -3.38 -3.55 -0.99
CA ALA A 216 -2.30 -4.35 -0.44
C ALA A 216 -2.34 -4.27 1.09
N ARG A 217 -1.56 -5.13 1.77
CA ARG A 217 -1.46 -5.10 3.23
C ARG A 217 -0.83 -3.79 3.69
N MET A 218 -1.40 -3.15 4.69
CA MET A 218 -0.92 -1.89 5.27
C MET A 218 0.55 -1.96 5.69
N GLN A 219 0.95 -3.10 6.28
CA GLN A 219 2.32 -3.33 6.74
C GLN A 219 3.38 -3.35 5.64
N ASP A 220 2.97 -3.47 4.37
CA ASP A 220 3.87 -3.53 3.22
C ASP A 220 3.98 -2.16 2.51
N ILE A 221 3.23 -1.14 2.96
CA ILE A 221 3.19 0.20 2.35
C ILE A 221 4.01 1.18 3.19
N PRO A 222 5.15 1.69 2.68
CA PRO A 222 6.09 2.50 3.48
C PRO A 222 5.49 3.76 4.10
N LEU A 223 4.58 4.45 3.42
CA LEU A 223 3.86 5.60 3.96
C LEU A 223 3.08 5.22 5.23
N ILE A 224 2.34 4.11 5.18
CA ILE A 224 1.51 3.65 6.31
C ILE A 224 2.40 3.14 7.45
N MET A 225 3.52 2.48 7.15
CA MET A 225 4.50 2.07 8.16
C MET A 225 5.09 3.25 8.95
N GLN A 226 5.13 4.43 8.37
CA GLN A 226 5.64 5.67 8.98
C GLN A 226 4.53 6.58 9.50
N TRP A 227 3.27 6.16 9.40
CA TRP A 227 2.11 7.01 9.65
C TRP A 227 2.06 7.57 11.07
N ASP A 228 2.40 6.76 12.08
CA ASP A 228 2.41 7.22 13.47
C ASP A 228 3.36 8.43 13.66
N ARG A 229 4.59 8.32 13.16
CA ARG A 229 5.57 9.42 13.21
C ARG A 229 5.08 10.66 12.43
N LEU A 230 4.50 10.45 11.26
CA LEU A 230 4.00 11.56 10.44
C LEU A 230 2.87 12.31 11.14
N MET A 231 1.99 11.61 11.84
CA MET A 231 0.90 12.21 12.58
C MET A 231 1.36 12.99 13.83
N GLU A 232 2.54 12.70 14.39
CA GLU A 232 3.09 13.46 15.53
C GLU A 232 3.37 14.93 15.17
N THR A 233 3.70 15.22 13.91
CA THR A 233 4.00 16.57 13.40
C THR A 233 2.92 17.12 12.48
N ALA A 234 1.80 16.40 12.31
CA ALA A 234 0.69 16.83 11.49
C ALA A 234 -0.02 18.06 12.09
N THR A 235 -0.49 18.93 11.21
CA THR A 235 -1.26 20.11 11.60
C THR A 235 -2.74 19.88 11.34
N LEU A 236 -3.57 19.99 12.38
CA LEU A 236 -5.04 19.98 12.23
C LEU A 236 -5.45 21.26 11.49
N THR A 237 -6.07 21.12 10.32
CA THR A 237 -6.48 22.22 9.44
C THR A 237 -7.99 22.41 9.39
N GLY A 238 -8.77 21.36 9.66
CA GLY A 238 -10.21 21.39 9.64
C GLY A 238 -10.86 20.29 10.46
N GLN A 239 -12.16 20.50 10.75
CA GLN A 239 -12.98 19.52 11.45
C GLN A 239 -14.44 19.66 11.04
N ALA A 240 -15.14 18.55 10.87
CA ALA A 240 -16.58 18.51 10.61
C ALA A 240 -17.27 17.38 11.39
N THR A 241 -18.54 17.57 11.69
CA THR A 241 -19.40 16.53 12.27
C THR A 241 -20.01 15.71 11.13
N LEU A 242 -19.92 14.40 11.24
CA LEU A 242 -20.45 13.47 10.23
C LEU A 242 -21.98 13.29 10.38
N PRO A 243 -22.70 13.05 9.30
CA PRO A 243 -24.09 12.60 9.37
C PRO A 243 -24.18 11.31 10.21
N GLY A 244 -25.04 11.32 11.24
CA GLY A 244 -25.17 10.19 12.17
C GLY A 244 -24.30 10.25 13.41
N GLY A 245 -23.53 11.31 13.61
CA GLY A 245 -22.61 11.54 14.73
C GLY A 245 -21.18 11.10 14.38
N GLY A 246 -20.25 11.49 15.25
CA GLY A 246 -18.82 11.30 15.02
C GLY A 246 -18.18 12.50 14.33
N THR A 247 -16.86 12.45 14.21
CA THR A 247 -16.05 13.57 13.78
C THR A 247 -15.14 13.17 12.64
N CYS A 248 -15.02 14.03 11.64
CA CYS A 248 -13.97 13.99 10.64
C CYS A 248 -12.98 15.13 10.91
N GLN A 249 -11.72 14.81 10.98
CA GLN A 249 -10.63 15.77 11.17
C GLN A 249 -9.76 15.80 9.93
N GLU A 250 -9.40 17.00 9.48
CA GLU A 250 -8.49 17.24 8.36
C GLU A 250 -7.10 17.58 8.89
N TYR A 251 -6.09 16.91 8.38
CA TYR A 251 -4.69 17.09 8.79
C TYR A 251 -3.79 17.32 7.59
N ARG A 252 -2.97 18.36 7.69
CA ARG A 252 -1.82 18.54 6.79
C ARG A 252 -0.61 17.81 7.36
N ILE A 253 -0.05 16.90 6.57
CA ILE A 253 1.12 16.11 6.96
C ILE A 253 2.39 16.85 6.52
N ASN A 254 3.17 17.33 7.48
CA ASN A 254 4.31 18.20 7.21
C ASN A 254 5.63 17.45 7.04
N GLY A 255 5.77 16.26 7.50
CA GLY A 255 7.06 15.55 7.60
C GLY A 255 7.34 14.55 6.47
N TYR A 256 6.57 14.57 5.36
CA TYR A 256 6.75 13.60 4.27
C TYR A 256 7.47 14.21 3.06
N LEU A 257 7.71 13.40 2.04
CA LEU A 257 8.47 13.77 0.83
C LEU A 257 7.68 14.64 -0.14
N CYS A 258 6.36 14.61 -0.04
CA CYS A 258 5.42 15.41 -0.83
C CYS A 258 4.28 15.89 0.07
N PRO A 259 3.51 16.89 -0.34
CA PRO A 259 2.31 17.29 0.38
C PRO A 259 1.31 16.15 0.53
N ILE A 260 0.74 16.01 1.72
CA ILE A 260 -0.36 15.08 2.00
C ILE A 260 -1.42 15.81 2.80
N GLU A 261 -2.66 15.71 2.37
CA GLU A 261 -3.83 16.07 3.17
C GLU A 261 -4.58 14.81 3.57
N ALA A 262 -4.81 14.65 4.86
CA ALA A 262 -5.41 13.45 5.42
C ALA A 262 -6.71 13.76 6.16
N PHE A 263 -7.71 12.91 5.94
CA PHE A 263 -9.00 12.99 6.60
C PHE A 263 -9.17 11.76 7.48
N VAL A 264 -9.37 11.97 8.78
CA VAL A 264 -9.47 10.92 9.79
C VAL A 264 -10.85 10.96 10.42
N SER A 265 -11.55 9.83 10.43
CA SER A 265 -12.87 9.69 11.05
C SER A 265 -12.84 8.67 12.18
N ASP A 266 -13.45 9.02 13.31
CA ASP A 266 -13.54 8.20 14.51
C ASP A 266 -14.70 7.18 14.49
N SER A 267 -15.67 7.31 13.59
CA SER A 267 -16.94 6.57 13.72
C SER A 267 -17.47 5.90 12.45
N ALA A 268 -17.01 6.28 11.26
CA ALA A 268 -17.47 5.65 10.01
C ALA A 268 -16.52 6.03 8.87
N PRO A 269 -16.54 5.28 7.75
CA PRO A 269 -15.83 5.72 6.55
C PRO A 269 -16.23 7.15 6.20
N VAL A 270 -15.25 8.04 6.09
CA VAL A 270 -15.46 9.41 5.64
C VAL A 270 -15.95 9.36 4.21
N SER A 271 -17.24 9.43 4.04
CA SER A 271 -17.84 9.29 2.73
C SER A 271 -18.51 10.55 2.22
N ASP A 272 -18.77 11.52 3.10
CA ASP A 272 -19.64 12.65 2.76
C ASP A 272 -19.34 13.86 3.65
N THR A 273 -18.12 14.39 3.53
CA THR A 273 -17.82 15.65 4.21
C THR A 273 -17.56 16.74 3.21
N ASP A 274 -18.16 17.90 3.46
CA ASP A 274 -17.82 19.15 2.76
C ASP A 274 -16.32 19.48 2.84
N LEU A 275 -15.60 18.92 3.85
CA LEU A 275 -14.14 19.10 4.01
C LEU A 275 -13.35 18.52 2.84
N ILE A 276 -13.62 17.26 2.44
CA ILE A 276 -12.93 16.65 1.30
C ILE A 276 -13.25 17.43 0.03
N ASP A 277 -14.50 17.82 -0.16
CA ASP A 277 -14.93 18.63 -1.30
C ASP A 277 -14.24 19.98 -1.31
N ALA A 278 -14.21 20.67 -0.18
CA ALA A 278 -13.51 21.94 -0.05
C ALA A 278 -12.02 21.80 -0.39
N TYR A 279 -11.35 20.76 0.14
CA TYR A 279 -9.96 20.49 -0.19
C TYR A 279 -9.75 20.24 -1.68
N LEU A 280 -10.52 19.33 -2.29
CA LEU A 280 -10.37 19.00 -3.71
C LEU A 280 -10.60 20.21 -4.62
N HIS A 281 -11.47 21.16 -4.23
CA HIS A 281 -11.64 22.41 -4.94
C HIS A 281 -10.45 23.38 -4.83
N THR A 282 -9.54 23.18 -3.88
CA THR A 282 -8.29 23.96 -3.81
C THR A 282 -7.24 23.48 -4.77
N LEU A 283 -7.35 22.24 -5.26
CA LEU A 283 -6.39 21.67 -6.20
C LEU A 283 -6.59 22.22 -7.62
N PRO A 284 -5.51 22.34 -8.41
CA PRO A 284 -5.60 22.77 -9.79
C PRO A 284 -6.52 21.86 -10.62
N SER A 285 -7.42 22.47 -11.38
CA SER A 285 -8.25 21.80 -12.38
C SER A 285 -7.62 21.93 -13.77
N HIS A 286 -7.78 20.88 -14.57
CA HIS A 286 -7.30 20.85 -15.94
C HIS A 286 -8.50 20.70 -16.89
N PRO A 287 -8.57 21.45 -18.02
CA PRO A 287 -9.75 21.51 -18.88
C PRO A 287 -10.26 20.18 -19.44
N ASP A 288 -9.35 19.20 -19.59
CA ASP A 288 -9.65 17.87 -20.17
C ASP A 288 -9.68 16.76 -19.10
N GLU A 289 -9.79 17.10 -17.84
CA GLU A 289 -9.74 16.14 -16.73
C GLU A 289 -10.98 16.32 -15.82
N ASP A 290 -11.62 15.19 -15.48
CA ASP A 290 -12.86 15.20 -14.70
C ASP A 290 -12.60 15.42 -13.19
N GLU A 291 -11.35 15.27 -12.74
CA GLU A 291 -10.93 15.44 -11.36
C GLU A 291 -9.54 16.08 -11.27
N PRO A 292 -9.19 16.71 -10.14
CA PRO A 292 -7.82 17.13 -9.87
C PRO A 292 -6.85 15.94 -9.88
N ARG A 293 -5.57 16.22 -10.09
CA ARG A 293 -4.53 15.18 -10.09
C ARG A 293 -4.10 14.82 -8.68
N TYR A 294 -4.29 13.56 -8.28
CA TYR A 294 -3.83 13.02 -7.00
C TYR A 294 -3.64 11.50 -7.04
N ASN A 295 -2.88 11.01 -6.09
CA ASN A 295 -2.97 9.63 -5.63
C ASN A 295 -3.71 9.62 -4.28
N LEU A 296 -4.37 8.50 -3.94
CA LEU A 296 -5.13 8.38 -2.71
C LEU A 296 -4.81 7.05 -2.04
N PHE A 297 -4.76 7.06 -0.71
CA PHE A 297 -4.76 5.86 0.14
C PHE A 297 -5.92 5.93 1.12
N ALA A 298 -6.56 4.78 1.37
CA ALA A 298 -7.62 4.67 2.36
C ALA A 298 -7.45 3.37 3.17
N TRP A 299 -7.51 3.47 4.49
CA TRP A 299 -7.38 2.33 5.40
C TRP A 299 -8.05 2.61 6.74
N ASN A 300 -8.30 1.54 7.52
CA ASN A 300 -8.69 1.66 8.92
C ASN A 300 -7.43 1.66 9.79
N ASP A 301 -7.04 2.85 10.27
CA ASP A 301 -5.94 3.00 11.21
C ASP A 301 -6.38 2.47 12.58
N PRO A 302 -5.66 1.48 13.18
CA PRO A 302 -6.09 0.87 14.43
C PRO A 302 -6.09 1.83 15.64
N LYS A 303 -5.44 2.98 15.53
CA LYS A 303 -5.36 3.99 16.60
C LYS A 303 -6.29 5.17 16.38
N ARG A 304 -6.60 5.50 15.11
CA ARG A 304 -7.25 6.77 14.74
C ARG A 304 -8.59 6.59 14.03
N GLY A 305 -8.89 5.37 13.55
CA GLY A 305 -10.09 5.10 12.77
C GLY A 305 -9.87 5.19 11.26
N PHE A 306 -10.95 5.35 10.52
CA PHE A 306 -10.88 5.39 9.06
C PHE A 306 -10.10 6.61 8.58
N THR A 307 -9.08 6.38 7.78
CA THR A 307 -8.15 7.39 7.28
C THR A 307 -8.13 7.40 5.76
N VAL A 308 -8.25 8.57 5.17
CA VAL A 308 -8.05 8.81 3.74
C VAL A 308 -6.95 9.85 3.58
N ALA A 309 -5.90 9.54 2.81
CA ALA A 309 -4.79 10.43 2.52
C ALA A 309 -4.71 10.74 1.04
N TYR A 310 -4.77 12.02 0.68
CA TYR A 310 -4.59 12.54 -0.68
C TYR A 310 -3.16 13.03 -0.85
N LEU A 311 -2.53 12.61 -1.93
CA LEU A 311 -1.20 13.03 -2.37
C LEU A 311 -1.36 13.80 -3.68
N PRO A 312 -1.46 15.13 -3.63
CA PRO A 312 -1.72 15.94 -4.84
C PRO A 312 -0.55 15.88 -5.81
N ARG A 313 -0.86 15.89 -7.10
CA ARG A 313 0.10 15.71 -8.19
C ARG A 313 0.05 16.88 -9.16
N ASP A 314 1.23 17.29 -9.63
CA ASP A 314 1.37 18.24 -10.73
C ASP A 314 1.37 17.52 -12.09
N LYS A 315 2.21 16.50 -12.23
CA LYS A 315 2.35 15.77 -13.50
C LYS A 315 2.52 14.26 -13.31
N HIS A 316 2.29 13.56 -14.42
CA HIS A 316 2.35 12.11 -14.46
C HIS A 316 3.76 11.56 -14.27
N ARG A 317 4.75 12.11 -14.99
CA ARG A 317 6.13 11.61 -15.04
C ARG A 317 7.14 12.73 -14.84
N PRO A 318 8.25 12.45 -14.15
CA PRO A 318 9.35 13.40 -13.99
C PRO A 318 10.13 13.56 -15.31
N SER A 319 10.92 14.62 -15.41
CA SER A 319 11.74 14.91 -16.58
C SER A 319 12.78 13.82 -16.87
N CYS A 320 13.34 13.20 -15.83
CA CYS A 320 14.29 12.10 -15.97
C CYS A 320 13.70 10.87 -16.69
N TYR A 321 12.36 10.71 -16.73
CA TYR A 321 11.73 9.60 -17.47
C TYR A 321 11.98 9.69 -18.98
N THR A 322 11.98 10.89 -19.55
CA THR A 322 12.17 11.15 -20.98
C THR A 322 13.58 11.64 -21.31
N ALA A 323 14.48 11.75 -20.34
CA ALA A 323 15.87 12.10 -20.55
C ALA A 323 16.62 11.07 -21.42
N TYR A 324 17.82 11.39 -21.86
CA TYR A 324 18.63 10.52 -22.70
C TYR A 324 19.90 10.07 -21.96
N GLY A 325 20.41 8.89 -22.35
CA GLY A 325 21.66 8.37 -21.82
C GLY A 325 21.61 8.15 -20.31
N ASP A 326 22.70 8.48 -19.63
CA ASP A 326 22.89 8.24 -18.20
C ASP A 326 21.97 9.06 -17.29
N GLU A 327 21.34 10.11 -17.81
CA GLU A 327 20.36 10.93 -17.07
C GLU A 327 18.96 10.31 -17.05
N GLN A 328 18.70 9.32 -17.90
CA GLN A 328 17.40 8.68 -17.94
C GLN A 328 17.18 7.77 -16.73
N ARG A 329 16.02 7.93 -16.08
CA ARG A 329 15.50 7.00 -15.06
C ARG A 329 14.07 6.60 -15.45
N LEU A 330 13.85 5.31 -15.71
CA LEU A 330 12.51 4.80 -16.03
C LEU A 330 11.66 4.65 -14.76
N VAL A 331 11.39 5.76 -14.11
CA VAL A 331 10.49 5.86 -12.96
C VAL A 331 9.24 6.61 -13.38
N SER A 332 8.09 5.92 -13.32
CA SER A 332 6.76 6.49 -13.65
C SER A 332 5.88 6.44 -12.41
N PRO A 333 5.94 7.45 -11.52
CA PRO A 333 5.39 7.33 -10.19
C PRO A 333 3.86 7.15 -10.17
N GLY A 334 3.41 6.02 -9.58
CA GLY A 334 2.05 5.79 -9.15
C GLY A 334 1.91 5.91 -7.63
N ALA A 335 0.78 5.50 -7.09
CA ALA A 335 0.48 5.63 -5.66
C ALA A 335 1.54 4.96 -4.78
N LEU A 336 1.98 3.74 -5.08
CA LEU A 336 2.99 3.05 -4.28
C LEU A 336 4.35 3.76 -4.33
N ASP A 337 4.73 4.30 -5.50
CA ASP A 337 5.95 5.10 -5.60
C ASP A 337 5.83 6.36 -4.74
N MET A 338 4.69 7.05 -4.79
CA MET A 338 4.41 8.21 -3.95
C MET A 338 4.30 7.86 -2.46
N ALA A 339 4.03 6.60 -2.14
CA ALA A 339 4.04 6.09 -0.76
C ALA A 339 5.42 5.58 -0.28
N GLY A 340 6.49 5.81 -1.04
CA GLY A 340 7.85 5.46 -0.64
C GLY A 340 8.34 4.10 -1.13
N LEU A 341 7.66 3.47 -2.08
CA LEU A 341 8.13 2.24 -2.74
C LEU A 341 8.37 2.51 -4.23
N ILE A 342 9.55 2.98 -4.57
CA ILE A 342 9.95 3.29 -5.95
C ILE A 342 10.22 2.01 -6.72
N VAL A 343 9.46 1.79 -7.79
CA VAL A 343 9.59 0.59 -8.61
C VAL A 343 10.42 0.89 -9.86
N THR A 344 11.54 0.19 -10.03
CA THR A 344 12.42 0.31 -11.17
C THR A 344 12.40 -0.98 -12.00
N PRO A 345 12.05 -0.92 -13.31
CA PRO A 345 12.07 -2.09 -14.17
C PRO A 345 13.47 -2.44 -14.69
N ARG A 346 14.41 -1.48 -14.70
CA ARG A 346 15.79 -1.67 -15.13
C ARG A 346 16.72 -1.81 -13.93
N LYS A 347 17.69 -2.72 -14.06
CA LYS A 347 18.67 -2.96 -13.01
C LYS A 347 19.58 -1.75 -12.77
N GLU A 348 19.97 -1.07 -13.84
CA GLU A 348 20.78 0.13 -13.77
C GLU A 348 20.10 1.26 -12.98
N ASP A 349 18.78 1.48 -13.15
CA ASP A 349 18.04 2.46 -12.35
C ASP A 349 18.00 2.04 -10.88
N PHE A 350 17.78 0.72 -10.64
CA PHE A 350 17.80 0.18 -9.27
C PHE A 350 19.13 0.43 -8.57
N GLU A 351 20.25 0.19 -9.25
CA GLU A 351 21.59 0.31 -8.67
C GLU A 351 22.02 1.77 -8.46
N ASN A 352 21.65 2.67 -9.39
CA ASN A 352 22.19 4.03 -9.45
C ASN A 352 21.26 5.11 -8.87
N LEU A 353 19.95 4.83 -8.70
CA LEU A 353 19.01 5.84 -8.20
C LEU A 353 19.38 6.27 -6.77
N THR A 354 19.66 7.57 -6.59
CA THR A 354 20.09 8.17 -5.32
C THR A 354 18.93 8.80 -4.54
N ALA A 355 19.16 9.10 -3.26
CA ALA A 355 18.20 9.80 -2.42
C ALA A 355 17.86 11.20 -2.98
N GLU A 356 18.85 11.91 -3.53
CA GLU A 356 18.68 13.22 -4.14
C GLU A 356 17.85 13.15 -5.41
N GLU A 357 18.09 12.15 -6.26
CA GLU A 357 17.29 11.95 -7.48
C GLU A 357 15.82 11.60 -7.13
N ILE A 358 15.61 10.76 -6.12
CA ILE A 358 14.25 10.44 -5.64
C ILE A 358 13.57 11.71 -5.13
N LYS A 359 14.26 12.52 -4.31
CA LYS A 359 13.72 13.80 -3.83
C LYS A 359 13.31 14.71 -4.99
N LYS A 360 14.17 14.84 -6.01
CA LYS A 360 13.85 15.60 -7.22
C LYS A 360 12.61 15.05 -7.95
N ILE A 361 12.48 13.72 -8.04
CA ILE A 361 11.30 13.10 -8.64
C ILE A 361 10.04 13.51 -7.88
N TYR A 362 10.04 13.43 -6.54
CA TYR A 362 8.91 13.86 -5.73
C TYR A 362 8.60 15.34 -5.90
N ASP A 363 9.61 16.20 -5.82
CA ASP A 363 9.45 17.66 -5.99
C ASP A 363 8.89 18.03 -7.37
N GLU A 364 9.22 17.25 -8.38
CA GLU A 364 8.80 17.51 -9.75
C GLU A 364 7.39 17.03 -10.07
N VAL A 365 6.92 15.93 -9.44
CA VAL A 365 5.61 15.34 -9.77
C VAL A 365 4.52 15.69 -8.77
N SER A 366 4.85 16.31 -7.65
CA SER A 366 3.90 16.78 -6.61
C SER A 366 3.56 18.25 -6.80
N LEU A 367 2.44 18.69 -6.20
CA LEU A 367 2.02 20.10 -6.13
C LEU A 367 2.78 20.84 -5.04
#